data_abf00bc04e5a6eba06d14ec5afc1e443
#
_entry.id   abf00bc04e5a6eba06d14ec5afc1e443
#
_cell.length_a   1.000
_cell.length_b   1.000
_cell.length_c   1.000
_cell.angle_alpha   90.00
_cell.angle_beta   90.00
_cell.angle_gamma   90.00
#
_symmetry.space_group_name_H-M   'P 1'
#
loop_
_entity.id
_entity.type
_entity.pdbx_description
1 polymer ?
#
loop_
_entity_poly.entity_id
_entity_poly.type
_entity_poly.pdbx_seq_one_letter_code
_entity_poly.pdbx_strand_id
1 'polypeptide(L)'
;NQSSTRDETSKGLAAQFEGQSSEGATAKAKGISITVRGEVQNRRTSSSTFTSNDRGLGLSSEKVKQVDDGEALFISFDKDVIVESAAIVAGNGTCGGFYRVGDHAPLAIYCVDADIDEKDQSGLLSDIGVLKKGQTLRLDSSPHFGTESPGQWRLGGLTIRRLKN
;
A
#
# COMPACT_ATOMS: atom_id res chain seq x y z
N ASN A 1 19.41 5.74 17.29
CA ASN A 1 18.16 6.40 17.02
C ASN A 1 17.50 5.90 15.77
N GLN A 2 16.25 5.60 15.90
CA GLN A 2 15.46 5.11 14.79
C GLN A 2 14.87 6.29 14.04
N SER A 3 14.92 6.23 12.74
CA SER A 3 14.25 7.20 11.91
C SER A 3 12.92 6.64 11.42
N SER A 4 11.94 7.49 11.28
CA SER A 4 10.66 7.11 10.72
C SER A 4 10.38 7.92 9.46
N THR A 5 9.61 7.33 8.56
CA THR A 5 9.14 8.01 7.36
C THR A 5 7.63 8.07 7.47
N ARG A 6 7.15 9.03 8.26
CA ARG A 6 5.71 9.23 8.42
C ARG A 6 5.22 10.15 7.32
N ASP A 7 4.14 9.77 6.70
CA ASP A 7 3.36 10.58 5.76
C ASP A 7 4.07 11.01 4.48
N GLU A 8 5.33 10.70 4.30
CA GLU A 8 6.02 11.00 3.05
C GLU A 8 5.39 10.25 1.87
N THR A 9 4.84 9.06 2.13
CA THR A 9 4.20 8.29 1.08
C THR A 9 2.83 8.83 0.68
N SER A 10 2.22 9.69 1.50
CA SER A 10 0.89 10.20 1.18
C SER A 10 0.91 11.31 0.13
N LYS A 11 1.83 12.27 0.26
CA LYS A 11 1.91 13.35 -0.70
C LYS A 11 3.28 13.44 -1.36
N GLY A 12 4.33 13.44 -0.57
CA GLY A 12 5.68 13.58 -1.08
C GLY A 12 6.16 12.35 -1.82
N LEU A 13 6.13 11.20 -1.17
CA LEU A 13 6.65 9.98 -1.78
C LEU A 13 5.72 9.41 -2.84
N ALA A 14 4.41 9.45 -2.62
CA ALA A 14 3.48 8.94 -3.63
C ALA A 14 3.67 9.67 -4.96
N ALA A 15 3.94 10.96 -4.91
CA ALA A 15 4.16 11.75 -6.12
C ALA A 15 5.39 11.30 -6.89
N GLN A 16 6.40 10.72 -6.24
CA GLN A 16 7.59 10.21 -6.93
C GLN A 16 7.28 9.00 -7.81
N PHE A 17 6.21 8.29 -7.49
CA PHE A 17 5.80 7.12 -8.27
C PHE A 17 4.88 7.46 -9.44
N GLU A 18 4.35 8.68 -9.49
CA GLU A 18 3.38 9.10 -10.51
C GLU A 18 3.94 8.85 -11.92
N GLY A 19 3.20 8.09 -12.72
CA GLY A 19 3.57 7.81 -14.10
C GLY A 19 4.63 6.72 -14.28
N GLN A 20 5.22 6.21 -13.20
CA GLN A 20 6.18 5.12 -13.32
C GLN A 20 5.46 3.80 -13.58
N SER A 21 6.16 2.88 -14.24
CA SER A 21 5.61 1.56 -14.57
C SER A 21 5.31 0.75 -13.30
N SER A 22 4.19 0.05 -13.31
CA SER A 22 3.83 -0.85 -12.22
C SER A 22 4.71 -2.12 -12.14
N GLU A 23 5.59 -2.34 -13.12
CA GLU A 23 6.56 -3.43 -13.02
C GLU A 23 7.52 -3.26 -11.86
N GLY A 24 7.78 -2.02 -11.48
CA GLY A 24 8.61 -1.69 -10.35
C GLY A 24 9.02 -0.24 -10.40
N ALA A 25 8.80 0.46 -9.30
CA ALA A 25 9.15 1.87 -9.17
C ALA A 25 9.83 2.07 -7.83
N THR A 26 10.76 3.01 -7.77
CA THR A 26 11.57 3.25 -6.58
C THR A 26 11.52 4.70 -6.19
N ALA A 27 11.41 4.94 -4.89
CA ALA A 27 11.50 6.27 -4.30
C ALA A 27 12.40 6.19 -3.07
N LYS A 28 12.89 7.32 -2.61
CA LYS A 28 13.77 7.39 -1.44
C LYS A 28 13.21 8.33 -0.40
N ALA A 29 13.35 7.94 0.85
CA ALA A 29 13.01 8.76 1.99
C ALA A 29 13.96 8.45 3.14
N LYS A 30 14.63 9.47 3.65
CA LYS A 30 15.49 9.36 4.85
C LYS A 30 16.50 8.20 4.78
N GLY A 31 17.10 8.02 3.62
CA GLY A 31 18.14 7.01 3.43
C GLY A 31 17.61 5.60 3.18
N ILE A 32 16.32 5.45 3.06
CA ILE A 32 15.69 4.16 2.75
C ILE A 32 15.12 4.22 1.35
N SER A 33 15.43 3.23 0.53
CA SER A 33 14.83 3.08 -0.79
C SER A 33 13.60 2.19 -0.68
N ILE A 34 12.50 2.68 -1.22
CA ILE A 34 11.20 2.00 -1.21
C ILE A 34 10.90 1.58 -2.64
N THR A 35 10.68 0.30 -2.84
CA THR A 35 10.30 -0.21 -4.16
C THR A 35 8.86 -0.68 -4.10
N VAL A 36 8.06 -0.23 -5.05
CA VAL A 36 6.66 -0.63 -5.16
C VAL A 36 6.45 -1.28 -6.51
N ARG A 37 5.82 -2.43 -6.51
CA ARG A 37 5.40 -3.14 -7.70
C ARG A 37 3.88 -3.31 -7.64
N GLY A 38 3.22 -3.19 -8.78
CA GLY A 38 1.79 -3.42 -8.86
C GLY A 38 1.46 -4.67 -9.67
N GLU A 39 0.31 -5.25 -9.37
CA GLU A 39 -0.28 -6.31 -10.20
C GLU A 39 -1.70 -5.92 -10.57
N VAL A 40 -2.08 -6.25 -11.80
CA VAL A 40 -3.42 -6.01 -12.32
C VAL A 40 -3.96 -7.36 -12.80
N GLN A 41 -5.19 -7.67 -12.41
CA GLN A 41 -5.80 -8.98 -12.70
C GLN A 41 -4.94 -10.14 -12.19
N ASN A 42 -4.36 -9.95 -11.02
CA ASN A 42 -3.47 -10.92 -10.37
C ASN A 42 -2.23 -11.26 -11.18
N ARG A 43 -1.82 -10.35 -12.05
CA ARG A 43 -0.65 -10.52 -12.90
C ARG A 43 0.24 -9.29 -12.86
N ARG A 44 1.52 -9.54 -12.98
CA ARG A 44 2.48 -8.48 -13.20
C ARG A 44 2.29 -7.94 -14.62
N THR A 45 2.23 -6.61 -14.76
CA THR A 45 2.01 -6.00 -16.07
C THR A 45 2.81 -4.71 -16.21
N SER A 46 3.27 -4.46 -17.43
CA SER A 46 3.95 -3.22 -17.79
C SER A 46 3.00 -2.19 -18.39
N SER A 47 1.76 -2.56 -18.66
CA SER A 47 0.80 -1.66 -19.28
C SER A 47 0.14 -0.71 -18.29
N SER A 48 0.34 -0.92 -17.00
CA SER A 48 -0.20 -0.09 -15.94
C SER A 48 0.88 0.84 -15.40
N THR A 49 0.47 1.98 -14.88
CA THR A 49 1.37 2.92 -14.21
C THR A 49 0.81 3.28 -12.84
N PHE A 50 1.68 3.82 -11.98
CA PHE A 50 1.25 4.34 -10.70
C PHE A 50 0.60 5.71 -10.86
N THR A 51 -0.41 5.96 -10.05
CA THR A 51 -1.06 7.27 -9.97
C THR A 51 -1.03 7.77 -8.54
N SER A 52 -0.96 9.08 -8.36
CA SER A 52 -0.98 9.66 -7.03
C SER A 52 -1.93 10.86 -6.99
N ASN A 53 -2.50 11.09 -5.82
CA ASN A 53 -3.32 12.27 -5.54
C ASN A 53 -3.31 12.52 -4.03
N ASP A 54 -4.18 13.39 -3.55
CA ASP A 54 -4.25 13.72 -2.12
C ASP A 54 -4.57 12.52 -1.23
N ARG A 55 -5.15 11.48 -1.79
CA ARG A 55 -5.50 10.26 -1.04
C ARG A 55 -4.41 9.21 -1.05
N GLY A 56 -3.44 9.33 -1.95
CA GLY A 56 -2.29 8.43 -1.98
C GLY A 56 -2.05 7.76 -3.30
N LEU A 57 -1.41 6.60 -3.24
CA LEU A 57 -0.91 5.85 -4.37
C LEU A 57 -1.93 4.83 -4.86
N GLY A 58 -2.13 4.78 -6.17
CA GLY A 58 -2.99 3.79 -6.80
C GLY A 58 -2.40 3.32 -8.13
N LEU A 59 -3.14 2.48 -8.82
CA LEU A 59 -2.77 1.95 -10.13
C LEU A 59 -3.70 2.50 -11.19
N SER A 60 -3.14 2.86 -12.34
CA SER A 60 -3.92 3.25 -13.50
C SER A 60 -4.21 2.00 -14.34
N SER A 61 -5.41 1.45 -14.15
CA SER A 61 -5.88 0.35 -14.96
C SER A 61 -7.26 0.71 -15.47
N GLU A 62 -7.44 0.72 -16.76
CA GLU A 62 -8.70 1.05 -17.41
C GLU A 62 -9.32 2.35 -16.90
N LYS A 63 -10.42 2.27 -16.16
CA LYS A 63 -11.19 3.43 -15.71
C LYS A 63 -10.92 3.85 -14.29
N VAL A 64 -10.46 2.93 -13.46
CA VAL A 64 -10.28 3.17 -12.03
C VAL A 64 -8.80 3.41 -11.77
N LYS A 65 -8.49 4.51 -11.06
CA LYS A 65 -7.13 4.90 -10.75
C LYS A 65 -6.79 4.62 -9.28
N GLN A 66 -7.45 3.66 -8.70
CA GLN A 66 -7.21 3.16 -7.34
C GLN A 66 -6.69 1.73 -7.44
N VAL A 67 -6.37 1.15 -6.31
CA VAL A 67 -6.13 -0.30 -6.25
C VAL A 67 -7.50 -0.95 -6.14
N ASP A 68 -7.88 -1.68 -7.16
CA ASP A 68 -9.20 -2.24 -7.36
C ASP A 68 -9.17 -3.76 -7.31
N ASP A 69 -10.31 -4.41 -7.37
CA ASP A 69 -10.39 -5.88 -7.33
C ASP A 69 -9.49 -6.51 -8.40
N GLY A 70 -8.71 -7.49 -8.00
CA GLY A 70 -7.71 -8.11 -8.87
C GLY A 70 -6.38 -7.37 -8.91
N GLU A 71 -6.25 -6.25 -8.20
CA GLU A 71 -5.05 -5.44 -8.17
C GLU A 71 -4.38 -5.49 -6.80
N ALA A 72 -3.08 -5.33 -6.78
CA ALA A 72 -2.32 -5.36 -5.55
C ALA A 72 -1.06 -4.50 -5.66
N LEU A 73 -0.61 -4.02 -4.51
CA LEU A 73 0.68 -3.35 -4.36
C LEU A 73 1.62 -4.27 -3.58
N PHE A 74 2.87 -4.33 -4.04
CA PHE A 74 3.94 -5.10 -3.40
C PHE A 74 5.04 -4.12 -3.03
N ILE A 75 5.30 -3.97 -1.75
CA ILE A 75 6.21 -2.96 -1.22
C ILE A 75 7.40 -3.64 -0.56
N SER A 76 8.60 -3.21 -0.91
CA SER A 76 9.83 -3.71 -0.30
C SER A 76 10.79 -2.56 -0.04
N PHE A 77 11.78 -2.81 0.82
CA PHE A 77 12.74 -1.81 1.24
C PHE A 77 14.15 -2.37 1.10
N ASP A 78 15.11 -1.47 0.94
CA ASP A 78 16.52 -1.84 0.87
C ASP A 78 17.19 -1.98 2.25
N LYS A 79 16.43 -1.82 3.31
CA LYS A 79 16.86 -1.97 4.70
C LYS A 79 15.84 -2.79 5.46
N ASP A 80 16.26 -3.39 6.58
CA ASP A 80 15.32 -4.01 7.52
C ASP A 80 14.53 -2.89 8.19
N VAL A 81 13.21 -3.00 8.18
CA VAL A 81 12.33 -2.00 8.79
C VAL A 81 11.26 -2.66 9.63
N ILE A 82 10.69 -1.88 10.52
CA ILE A 82 9.43 -2.21 11.17
C ILE A 82 8.36 -1.35 10.50
N VAL A 83 7.39 -2.00 9.90
CA VAL A 83 6.23 -1.30 9.36
C VAL A 83 5.22 -1.17 10.48
N GLU A 84 5.07 0.04 10.98
CA GLU A 84 4.17 0.30 12.09
C GLU A 84 2.73 0.37 11.62
N SER A 85 2.49 1.04 10.51
CA SER A 85 1.13 1.19 10.01
C SER A 85 1.10 1.49 8.52
N ALA A 86 -0.05 1.26 7.94
CA ALA A 86 -0.37 1.64 6.57
C ALA A 86 -1.77 2.25 6.56
N ALA A 87 -1.90 3.41 5.91
CA ALA A 87 -3.19 4.07 5.77
C ALA A 87 -3.83 3.67 4.45
N ILE A 88 -5.03 3.15 4.52
CA ILE A 88 -5.82 2.75 3.36
C ILE A 88 -6.96 3.77 3.20
N VAL A 89 -7.03 4.41 2.05
CA VAL A 89 -8.02 5.46 1.81
C VAL A 89 -8.92 5.07 0.65
N ALA A 90 -10.17 4.79 0.95
CA ALA A 90 -11.17 4.40 -0.03
C ALA A 90 -12.06 5.61 -0.33
N GLY A 91 -12.07 6.06 -1.59
CA GLY A 91 -12.89 7.20 -2.01
C GLY A 91 -14.36 6.83 -2.12
N ASN A 92 -14.75 6.27 -3.25
CA ASN A 92 -16.13 5.90 -3.51
C ASN A 92 -16.39 4.40 -3.39
N GLY A 93 -15.50 3.68 -2.76
CA GLY A 93 -15.60 2.24 -2.62
C GLY A 93 -15.50 1.82 -1.18
N THR A 94 -15.01 0.64 -0.96
CA THR A 94 -14.83 0.06 0.36
C THR A 94 -13.35 -0.21 0.61
N CYS A 95 -12.96 -0.19 1.86
CA CYS A 95 -11.70 -0.79 2.25
C CYS A 95 -11.94 -2.30 2.32
N GLY A 96 -11.21 -3.04 1.53
CA GLY A 96 -11.37 -4.49 1.51
C GLY A 96 -10.16 -5.15 0.91
N GLY A 97 -10.06 -6.45 1.07
CA GLY A 97 -8.93 -7.21 0.60
C GLY A 97 -8.12 -7.80 1.74
N PHE A 98 -6.86 -8.02 1.52
CA PHE A 98 -5.99 -8.57 2.56
C PHE A 98 -4.57 -8.01 2.43
N TYR A 99 -3.79 -8.18 3.50
CA TYR A 99 -2.37 -7.88 3.45
C TYR A 99 -1.56 -9.05 4.01
N ARG A 100 -0.33 -9.16 3.53
CA ARG A 100 0.59 -10.20 3.95
C ARG A 100 1.98 -9.60 4.14
N VAL A 101 2.61 -9.90 5.25
CA VAL A 101 3.97 -9.47 5.57
C VAL A 101 4.90 -10.64 5.31
N GLY A 102 5.73 -10.55 4.27
CA GLY A 102 6.63 -11.64 3.90
C GLY A 102 5.85 -12.94 3.68
N ASP A 103 6.24 -13.98 4.39
CA ASP A 103 5.61 -15.31 4.30
C ASP A 103 4.58 -15.58 5.40
N HIS A 104 4.21 -14.55 6.15
CA HIS A 104 3.24 -14.71 7.23
C HIS A 104 1.83 -14.93 6.67
N ALA A 105 0.94 -15.43 7.52
CA ALA A 105 -0.44 -15.62 7.12
C ALA A 105 -1.10 -14.29 6.75
N PRO A 106 -1.99 -14.29 5.75
CA PRO A 106 -2.67 -13.06 5.35
C PRO A 106 -3.66 -12.60 6.42
N LEU A 107 -3.87 -11.28 6.47
CA LEU A 107 -4.80 -10.63 7.37
C LEU A 107 -5.74 -9.76 6.56
N ALA A 108 -6.99 -9.67 6.97
CA ALA A 108 -8.00 -8.91 6.23
C ALA A 108 -7.77 -7.40 6.35
N ILE A 109 -8.13 -6.68 5.30
CA ILE A 109 -8.16 -5.22 5.30
C ILE A 109 -9.61 -4.79 5.53
N TYR A 110 -9.81 -3.98 6.57
CA TYR A 110 -11.11 -3.39 6.88
C TYR A 110 -10.96 -1.90 7.12
N CYS A 111 -12.03 -1.16 6.86
CA CYS A 111 -12.12 0.22 7.32
C CYS A 111 -12.42 0.23 8.81
N VAL A 112 -11.78 1.14 9.52
CA VAL A 112 -12.02 1.31 10.95
C VAL A 112 -13.29 2.13 11.14
N ASP A 113 -14.20 1.62 11.94
CA ASP A 113 -15.53 2.21 12.09
C ASP A 113 -15.53 3.62 12.67
N ALA A 114 -14.70 3.85 13.68
CA ALA A 114 -14.78 5.09 14.46
C ALA A 114 -14.37 6.34 13.66
N ASP A 115 -13.58 6.17 12.61
CA ASP A 115 -12.99 7.28 11.89
C ASP A 115 -13.40 7.32 10.42
N ILE A 116 -14.52 6.69 10.09
CA ILE A 116 -15.00 6.68 8.73
C ILE A 116 -15.79 7.94 8.44
N ASP A 117 -15.31 8.71 7.47
CA ASP A 117 -16.06 9.80 6.88
C ASP A 117 -17.02 9.21 5.86
N GLU A 118 -18.25 9.67 5.83
CA GLU A 118 -19.25 9.17 4.89
C GLU A 118 -18.81 9.27 3.43
N LYS A 119 -17.98 10.25 3.11
CA LYS A 119 -17.48 10.46 1.75
C LYS A 119 -16.20 9.71 1.46
N ASP A 120 -15.30 9.66 2.45
CA ASP A 120 -13.97 9.10 2.29
C ASP A 120 -13.71 8.09 3.40
N GLN A 121 -14.01 6.84 3.13
CA GLN A 121 -13.71 5.79 4.08
C GLN A 121 -12.21 5.57 4.15
N SER A 122 -11.68 5.49 5.35
CA SER A 122 -10.28 5.23 5.54
C SER A 122 -10.08 4.27 6.70
N GLY A 123 -9.00 3.52 6.61
CA GLY A 123 -8.62 2.59 7.66
C GLY A 123 -7.14 2.66 7.91
N LEU A 124 -6.75 2.33 9.12
CA LEU A 124 -5.35 2.26 9.50
C LEU A 124 -5.03 0.83 9.88
N LEU A 125 -4.11 0.23 9.12
CA LEU A 125 -3.58 -1.08 9.47
C LEU A 125 -2.42 -0.84 10.42
N SER A 126 -2.53 -1.36 11.64
CA SER A 126 -1.54 -1.13 12.70
C SER A 126 -0.77 -2.40 13.01
N ASP A 127 0.40 -2.23 13.64
CA ASP A 127 1.21 -3.36 14.11
C ASP A 127 1.51 -4.37 13.00
N ILE A 128 1.86 -3.86 11.84
CA ILE A 128 2.09 -4.72 10.68
C ILE A 128 3.28 -5.65 10.92
N GLY A 129 4.42 -5.11 11.35
CA GLY A 129 5.52 -5.95 11.80
C GLY A 129 6.82 -5.73 11.05
N VAL A 130 7.77 -6.61 11.34
CA VAL A 130 9.12 -6.53 10.78
C VAL A 130 9.12 -7.00 9.33
N LEU A 131 9.72 -6.20 8.47
CA LEU A 131 9.94 -6.55 7.08
C LEU A 131 11.43 -6.47 6.81
N LYS A 132 12.03 -7.61 6.53
CA LYS A 132 13.46 -7.71 6.24
C LYS A 132 13.74 -7.15 4.86
N LYS A 133 14.97 -6.69 4.66
CA LYS A 133 15.43 -6.23 3.35
C LYS A 133 15.05 -7.23 2.27
N GLY A 134 14.37 -6.76 1.24
CA GLY A 134 13.95 -7.59 0.12
C GLY A 134 12.66 -8.37 0.31
N GLN A 135 12.16 -8.48 1.53
CA GLN A 135 10.85 -9.07 1.74
C GLN A 135 9.76 -8.12 1.28
N THR A 136 8.60 -8.64 0.97
CA THR A 136 7.51 -7.87 0.39
C THR A 136 6.34 -7.77 1.36
N LEU A 137 5.81 -6.56 1.50
CA LEU A 137 4.49 -6.32 2.08
C LEU A 137 3.50 -6.26 0.92
N ARG A 138 2.56 -7.20 0.89
CA ARG A 138 1.52 -7.25 -0.13
C ARG A 138 0.24 -6.62 0.40
N LEU A 139 -0.30 -5.67 -0.35
CA LEU A 139 -1.59 -5.04 -0.07
C LEU A 139 -2.49 -5.35 -1.26
N ASP A 140 -3.47 -6.20 -1.06
CA ASP A 140 -4.31 -6.75 -2.13
C ASP A 140 -5.76 -6.31 -1.92
N SER A 141 -6.39 -5.85 -2.97
CA SER A 141 -7.78 -5.39 -2.91
C SER A 141 -8.79 -6.51 -3.08
N SER A 142 -8.35 -7.69 -3.51
CA SER A 142 -9.25 -8.83 -3.68
C SER A 142 -9.52 -9.52 -2.35
N PRO A 143 -10.73 -10.02 -2.12
CA PRO A 143 -11.01 -10.75 -0.89
C PRO A 143 -10.23 -12.06 -0.84
N HIS A 144 -9.75 -12.39 0.34
CA HIS A 144 -9.07 -13.65 0.62
C HIS A 144 -9.89 -14.52 1.57
N PHE A 145 -10.64 -13.87 2.46
CA PHE A 145 -11.53 -14.52 3.42
C PHE A 145 -12.97 -14.35 2.94
N GLY A 146 -13.88 -15.16 3.44
CA GLY A 146 -15.28 -15.11 3.00
C GLY A 146 -16.08 -13.93 3.52
N THR A 147 -15.50 -13.13 4.42
CA THR A 147 -16.22 -12.07 5.12
C THR A 147 -15.93 -10.66 4.62
N GLU A 148 -14.89 -10.49 3.78
CA GLU A 148 -14.57 -9.17 3.27
C GLU A 148 -15.04 -9.02 1.82
N SER A 149 -15.21 -7.76 1.40
CA SER A 149 -15.54 -7.41 0.02
C SER A 149 -14.30 -6.93 -0.72
N PRO A 150 -14.31 -6.95 -2.05
CA PRO A 150 -13.24 -6.32 -2.82
C PRO A 150 -13.16 -4.83 -2.47
N GLY A 151 -11.95 -4.30 -2.44
CA GLY A 151 -11.72 -2.89 -2.13
C GLY A 151 -11.48 -2.07 -3.38
N GLN A 152 -11.70 -0.77 -3.24
CA GLN A 152 -11.24 0.26 -4.17
C GLN A 152 -10.61 1.35 -3.32
N TRP A 153 -9.30 1.36 -3.25
CA TRP A 153 -8.61 2.25 -2.31
C TRP A 153 -7.26 2.69 -2.86
N ARG A 154 -6.68 3.64 -2.17
CA ARG A 154 -5.30 4.08 -2.40
C ARG A 154 -4.50 3.87 -1.13
N LEU A 155 -3.20 3.68 -1.29
CA LEU A 155 -2.29 3.66 -0.15
C LEU A 155 -1.98 5.10 0.23
N GLY A 156 -2.56 5.55 1.33
CA GLY A 156 -2.43 6.93 1.79
C GLY A 156 -1.14 7.21 2.50
N GLY A 157 -0.49 6.21 3.06
CA GLY A 157 0.80 6.40 3.71
C GLY A 157 1.28 5.16 4.41
N LEU A 158 2.56 5.15 4.71
CA LEU A 158 3.21 4.13 5.51
C LEU A 158 3.97 4.82 6.64
N THR A 159 3.91 4.25 7.83
CA THR A 159 4.79 4.65 8.93
C THR A 159 5.77 3.53 9.17
N ILE A 160 7.04 3.81 8.98
CA ILE A 160 8.09 2.82 9.14
C ILE A 160 9.18 3.33 10.07
N ARG A 161 9.84 2.40 10.72
CA ARG A 161 11.06 2.65 11.48
C ARG A 161 12.17 1.76 10.95
N ARG A 162 13.34 2.34 10.83
CA ARG A 162 14.52 1.54 10.46
C ARG A 162 14.88 0.64 11.63
N LEU A 163 15.05 -0.64 11.35
CA LEU A 163 15.46 -1.59 12.37
C LEU A 163 16.97 -1.49 12.55
N LYS A 164 17.40 -1.23 13.77
CA LYS A 164 18.81 -1.20 14.07
C LYS A 164 19.38 -2.60 14.33
N ASN A 165 20.55 -2.81 13.84
CA ASN A 165 21.30 -4.03 14.11
C ASN A 165 22.27 -3.81 15.23
#